data_8b58ef224fe6010a9f2f8f6e553656b0
#
_entry.id   8b58ef224fe6010a9f2f8f6e553656b0
#
_cell.length_a   1.000
_cell.length_b   1.000
_cell.length_c   1.000
_cell.angle_alpha   90.00
_cell.angle_beta   90.00
_cell.angle_gamma   90.00
#
_symmetry.space_group_name_H-M   'P 1'
#
loop_
_entity.id
_entity.type
_entity.pdbx_description
1 polymer ?
#
loop_
_entity_poly.entity_id
_entity_poly.type
_entity_poly.pdbx_seq_one_letter_code
_entity_poly.pdbx_strand_id
1 'polypeptide(L)'
;MRAIKLLKRFAAVILAVAGLMMFSGCGADGANGGNIVEAQIDGSGAITAINRASKPIQKPGGGKFTLAYVDIDPYNETFRMLYYVIESLKDDGWISYGELPFDPETDSDSLALMDWLADNAESDYMAFDKTAHYYTTVSSEEEIRESLQKHIENHEIDAILSMGTSPSLMLEQFGFDIPLLMYAVSDPIGSGLIESADDSGNKNYWAHVDSSAYSRQMQYYYDTFGFSKIGSVYGDEIVCAIPDYTSVAEENGFTIVGYKLEREAFADEDEYYNRLENIYRRMVREDGVDAYILNTDVIPSVEKAAELMKIFYDANIPVVAQVGSAYVKGGAAMMIVDPRDAVGTGPFVSNIIGSVFNGSVPEDLEQEYVSSPFLTLNLDVADEIGYKPSFEMLIACEKIICSE
;
A
#
# COMPACT_ATOMS: atom_id res chain seq x y z
N MET A 1 19.57 25.61 -17.96
CA MET A 1 20.76 25.18 -17.18
C MET A 1 20.46 24.16 -16.08
N ARG A 2 19.22 24.01 -15.59
CA ARG A 2 18.85 22.98 -14.59
C ARG A 2 18.71 21.58 -15.17
N ALA A 3 18.17 21.41 -16.39
CA ALA A 3 18.01 20.12 -17.05
C ALA A 3 19.33 19.35 -17.29
N ILE A 4 20.42 20.06 -17.54
CA ILE A 4 21.73 19.44 -17.80
C ILE A 4 22.36 18.87 -16.49
N LYS A 5 21.97 19.36 -15.33
CA LYS A 5 22.44 18.82 -14.05
C LYS A 5 21.71 17.52 -13.66
N LEU A 6 20.48 17.34 -14.08
CA LEU A 6 19.71 16.10 -13.86
C LEU A 6 20.28 14.95 -14.72
N LEU A 7 20.54 15.22 -16.00
CA LEU A 7 21.14 14.20 -16.89
C LEU A 7 22.52 13.70 -16.43
N LYS A 8 23.31 14.57 -15.78
CA LYS A 8 24.62 14.18 -15.27
C LYS A 8 24.56 13.32 -13.99
N ARG A 9 23.47 13.38 -13.24
CA ARG A 9 23.26 12.50 -12.07
C ARG A 9 22.78 11.10 -12.49
N PHE A 10 21.98 10.99 -13.53
CA PHE A 10 21.60 9.70 -14.11
C PHE A 10 22.77 8.97 -14.79
N ALA A 11 23.65 9.68 -15.48
CA ALA A 11 24.84 9.07 -16.10
C ALA A 11 25.87 8.56 -15.07
N ALA A 12 25.91 9.11 -13.87
CA ALA A 12 26.84 8.68 -12.82
C ALA A 12 26.41 7.37 -12.13
N VAL A 13 25.12 7.06 -12.11
CA VAL A 13 24.60 5.80 -11.54
C VAL A 13 24.83 4.64 -12.51
N ILE A 14 24.71 4.86 -13.81
CA ILE A 14 24.94 3.81 -14.83
C ILE A 14 26.42 3.41 -14.91
N LEU A 15 27.36 4.31 -14.60
CA LEU A 15 28.80 3.99 -14.63
C LEU A 15 29.30 3.28 -13.37
N ALA A 16 28.58 3.34 -12.25
CA ALA A 16 28.94 2.63 -11.02
C ALA A 16 28.58 1.13 -11.08
N VAL A 17 27.55 0.74 -11.85
CA VAL A 17 27.11 -0.65 -12.00
C VAL A 17 27.99 -1.42 -13.00
N ALA A 18 28.62 -0.77 -13.97
CA ALA A 18 29.51 -1.42 -14.94
C ALA A 18 30.91 -1.77 -14.38
N GLY A 19 31.26 -1.29 -13.19
CA GLY A 19 32.58 -1.49 -12.57
C GLY A 19 32.72 -2.73 -11.68
N LEU A 20 31.64 -3.47 -11.39
CA LEU A 20 31.65 -4.59 -10.42
C LEU A 20 31.70 -6.01 -11.05
N MET A 21 31.89 -6.11 -12.36
CA MET A 21 31.92 -7.45 -13.04
C MET A 21 33.29 -8.02 -13.30
N MET A 22 34.33 -7.71 -12.55
CA MET A 22 35.60 -8.44 -12.64
C MET A 22 36.22 -8.68 -11.27
N PHE A 23 35.79 -9.71 -10.59
CA PHE A 23 36.64 -10.51 -9.69
C PHE A 23 35.97 -11.86 -9.44
N SER A 24 36.28 -12.82 -10.30
CA SER A 24 36.15 -14.24 -9.99
C SER A 24 37.50 -14.74 -9.53
N GLY A 25 37.55 -15.35 -8.36
CA GLY A 25 38.76 -16.06 -7.92
C GLY A 25 38.67 -16.66 -6.54
N CYS A 26 38.34 -17.94 -6.47
CA CYS A 26 38.73 -18.98 -5.51
C CYS A 26 38.71 -18.75 -4.00
N GLY A 27 37.87 -19.54 -3.34
CA GLY A 27 38.27 -20.49 -2.27
C GLY A 27 38.16 -20.01 -0.84
N ALA A 28 37.25 -20.57 -0.13
CA ALA A 28 37.39 -21.32 1.13
C ALA A 28 36.15 -21.19 2.03
N ASP A 29 35.77 -22.31 2.59
CA ASP A 29 34.65 -22.56 3.50
C ASP A 29 34.55 -21.58 4.68
N GLY A 30 33.35 -21.08 4.92
CA GLY A 30 32.98 -20.33 6.12
C GLY A 30 31.51 -19.94 6.06
N ALA A 31 30.71 -20.64 6.85
CA ALA A 31 29.27 -20.40 7.00
C ALA A 31 28.98 -18.93 7.40
N ASN A 32 28.39 -18.19 6.48
CA ASN A 32 27.55 -17.03 6.74
C ASN A 32 26.69 -16.84 5.48
N GLY A 33 25.40 -17.11 5.61
CA GLY A 33 24.44 -16.93 4.52
C GLY A 33 24.24 -15.45 4.21
N GLY A 34 25.12 -14.92 3.35
CA GLY A 34 24.92 -13.60 2.76
C GLY A 34 23.81 -13.71 1.72
N ASN A 35 22.77 -12.90 1.87
CA ASN A 35 21.70 -12.77 0.90
C ASN A 35 22.26 -12.38 -0.48
N ILE A 36 22.16 -13.27 -1.45
CA ILE A 36 22.48 -12.96 -2.84
C ILE A 36 21.24 -12.31 -3.44
N VAL A 37 21.30 -11.00 -3.67
CA VAL A 37 20.28 -10.26 -4.41
C VAL A 37 20.56 -10.46 -5.90
N GLU A 38 19.72 -11.19 -6.61
CA GLU A 38 19.71 -11.19 -8.07
C GLU A 38 18.71 -10.12 -8.54
N ALA A 39 19.19 -9.14 -9.30
CA ALA A 39 18.35 -8.18 -9.99
C ALA A 39 17.93 -8.76 -11.34
N GLN A 40 16.64 -8.84 -11.60
CA GLN A 40 16.08 -9.08 -12.94
C GLN A 40 15.55 -7.75 -13.50
N ILE A 41 15.84 -7.52 -14.78
CA ILE A 41 15.27 -6.40 -15.54
C ILE A 41 14.14 -7.00 -16.36
N ASP A 42 12.91 -6.60 -16.07
CA ASP A 42 11.76 -6.97 -16.88
C ASP A 42 11.72 -6.24 -18.23
N GLY A 43 10.74 -6.58 -19.07
CA GLY A 43 10.57 -5.96 -20.39
C GLY A 43 10.25 -4.47 -20.37
N SER A 44 9.94 -3.89 -19.21
CA SER A 44 9.68 -2.45 -19.00
C SER A 44 10.94 -1.69 -18.57
N GLY A 45 12.03 -2.40 -18.20
CA GLY A 45 13.27 -1.81 -17.68
C GLY A 45 13.23 -1.61 -16.15
N ALA A 46 12.21 -2.08 -15.47
CA ALA A 46 12.16 -2.08 -14.02
C ALA A 46 13.14 -3.13 -13.46
N ILE A 47 13.90 -2.73 -12.45
CA ILE A 47 14.85 -3.63 -11.76
C ILE A 47 14.10 -4.19 -10.55
N THR A 48 13.75 -5.46 -10.60
CA THR A 48 13.18 -6.17 -9.45
C THR A 48 14.31 -6.92 -8.73
N ALA A 49 14.53 -6.57 -7.47
CA ALA A 49 15.44 -7.34 -6.62
C ALA A 49 14.69 -8.61 -6.16
N ILE A 50 15.13 -9.78 -6.64
CA ILE A 50 14.60 -11.06 -6.17
C ILE A 50 15.48 -11.54 -5.03
N ASN A 51 14.96 -11.45 -3.81
CA ASN A 51 15.59 -12.08 -2.66
C ASN A 51 15.24 -13.58 -2.67
N ARG A 52 16.20 -14.45 -2.96
CA ARG A 52 15.98 -15.92 -3.06
C ARG A 52 15.91 -16.63 -1.71
N ALA A 53 15.88 -15.89 -0.60
CA ALA A 53 15.90 -16.49 0.75
C ALA A 53 14.62 -17.25 1.12
N SER A 54 13.53 -17.07 0.37
CA SER A 54 12.20 -17.60 0.70
C SER A 54 11.78 -18.89 0.01
N LYS A 55 12.73 -19.65 -0.55
CA LYS A 55 12.37 -20.97 -1.14
C LYS A 55 11.74 -21.87 -0.08
N PRO A 56 10.65 -22.59 -0.45
CA PRO A 56 9.94 -23.44 0.49
C PRO A 56 10.82 -24.53 1.10
N ILE A 57 10.70 -24.71 2.40
CA ILE A 57 11.28 -25.84 3.14
C ILE A 57 10.18 -26.63 3.85
N GLN A 58 10.45 -27.87 4.16
CA GLN A 58 9.55 -28.69 4.99
C GLN A 58 9.47 -28.12 6.40
N LYS A 59 8.26 -28.02 6.96
CA LYS A 59 8.06 -27.56 8.33
C LYS A 59 8.82 -28.48 9.31
N PRO A 60 9.67 -27.94 10.18
CA PRO A 60 10.34 -28.73 11.21
C PRO A 60 9.32 -29.46 12.09
N GLY A 61 9.51 -30.76 12.27
CA GLY A 61 8.56 -31.59 13.03
C GLY A 61 7.42 -32.19 12.19
N GLY A 62 7.33 -31.84 10.91
CA GLY A 62 6.32 -32.33 9.98
C GLY A 62 5.08 -31.43 9.89
N GLY A 63 4.19 -31.75 8.96
CA GLY A 63 3.02 -30.92 8.64
C GLY A 63 3.33 -29.81 7.65
N LYS A 64 2.45 -28.81 7.59
CA LYS A 64 2.54 -27.66 6.71
C LYS A 64 2.48 -26.37 7.52
N PHE A 65 3.08 -25.32 7.02
CA PHE A 65 2.92 -23.99 7.59
C PHE A 65 1.51 -23.46 7.31
N THR A 66 0.91 -22.79 8.26
CA THR A 66 -0.44 -22.23 8.13
C THR A 66 -0.42 -20.75 8.51
N LEU A 67 -0.96 -19.91 7.60
CA LEU A 67 -1.11 -18.48 7.77
C LEU A 67 -2.54 -18.14 8.16
N ALA A 68 -2.74 -17.54 9.33
CA ALA A 68 -4.01 -16.92 9.68
C ALA A 68 -4.14 -15.58 8.96
N TYR A 69 -5.37 -15.15 8.67
CA TYR A 69 -5.66 -13.91 7.95
C TYR A 69 -6.71 -13.08 8.66
N VAL A 70 -6.43 -11.79 8.87
CA VAL A 70 -7.36 -10.85 9.51
C VAL A 70 -7.41 -9.55 8.71
N ASP A 71 -8.61 -9.17 8.24
CA ASP A 71 -8.88 -7.95 7.48
C ASP A 71 -10.06 -7.18 8.11
N ILE A 72 -10.34 -5.98 7.64
CA ILE A 72 -11.45 -5.14 8.15
C ILE A 72 -12.78 -5.66 7.63
N ASP A 73 -12.95 -5.64 6.30
CA ASP A 73 -14.16 -6.01 5.56
C ASP A 73 -13.82 -6.26 4.08
N PRO A 74 -14.76 -6.71 3.25
CA PRO A 74 -14.55 -6.82 1.81
C PRO A 74 -14.21 -5.46 1.18
N TYR A 75 -12.95 -5.32 0.73
CA TYR A 75 -12.46 -4.11 0.10
C TYR A 75 -11.51 -4.44 -1.06
N ASN A 76 -11.75 -3.84 -2.25
CA ASN A 76 -11.00 -4.19 -3.45
C ASN A 76 -9.49 -3.96 -3.32
N GLU A 77 -9.04 -2.89 -2.65
CA GLU A 77 -7.61 -2.61 -2.55
C GLU A 77 -6.88 -3.66 -1.70
N THR A 78 -7.43 -4.04 -0.52
CA THR A 78 -6.82 -5.10 0.32
C THR A 78 -6.92 -6.46 -0.37
N PHE A 79 -8.01 -6.73 -1.06
CA PHE A 79 -8.16 -7.92 -1.90
C PHE A 79 -7.07 -8.00 -2.97
N ARG A 80 -6.86 -6.91 -3.71
CA ARG A 80 -5.84 -6.83 -4.76
C ARG A 80 -4.43 -7.04 -4.19
N MET A 81 -4.12 -6.46 -3.04
CA MET A 81 -2.86 -6.65 -2.36
C MET A 81 -2.65 -8.12 -1.96
N LEU A 82 -3.65 -8.75 -1.37
CA LEU A 82 -3.62 -10.19 -1.03
C LEU A 82 -3.48 -11.06 -2.29
N TYR A 83 -4.21 -10.75 -3.36
CA TYR A 83 -4.16 -11.48 -4.63
C TYR A 83 -2.73 -11.60 -5.16
N TYR A 84 -1.98 -10.48 -5.21
CA TYR A 84 -0.60 -10.50 -5.71
C TYR A 84 0.38 -11.15 -4.74
N VAL A 85 0.12 -11.15 -3.44
CA VAL A 85 0.88 -11.98 -2.46
C VAL A 85 0.66 -13.46 -2.77
N ILE A 86 -0.56 -13.89 -3.03
CA ILE A 86 -0.91 -15.28 -3.34
C ILE A 86 -0.29 -15.73 -4.67
N GLU A 87 -0.37 -14.91 -5.73
CA GLU A 87 0.31 -15.19 -6.99
C GLU A 87 1.83 -15.32 -6.79
N SER A 88 2.42 -14.47 -5.96
CA SER A 88 3.85 -14.52 -5.66
C SER A 88 4.24 -15.76 -4.84
N LEU A 89 3.43 -16.17 -3.87
CA LEU A 89 3.63 -17.44 -3.14
C LEU A 89 3.60 -18.66 -4.07
N LYS A 90 2.79 -18.61 -5.13
CA LYS A 90 2.77 -19.65 -6.17
C LYS A 90 4.03 -19.61 -7.02
N ASP A 91 4.46 -18.43 -7.47
CA ASP A 91 5.67 -18.26 -8.27
C ASP A 91 6.93 -18.67 -7.51
N ASP A 92 6.97 -18.43 -6.20
CA ASP A 92 8.02 -18.85 -5.29
C ASP A 92 7.99 -20.36 -4.97
N GLY A 93 6.88 -21.05 -5.33
CA GLY A 93 6.73 -22.51 -5.18
C GLY A 93 6.21 -22.94 -3.81
N TRP A 94 5.71 -22.00 -2.98
CA TRP A 94 5.07 -22.32 -1.70
C TRP A 94 3.76 -23.06 -1.87
N ILE A 95 2.99 -22.72 -2.89
CA ILE A 95 1.69 -23.31 -3.23
C ILE A 95 1.60 -23.54 -4.74
N SER A 96 0.68 -24.39 -5.15
CA SER A 96 0.29 -24.55 -6.55
C SER A 96 -1.23 -24.64 -6.66
N TYR A 97 -1.78 -24.09 -7.73
CA TYR A 97 -3.20 -24.16 -8.08
C TYR A 97 -3.35 -23.90 -9.58
N GLY A 98 -4.51 -24.18 -10.12
CA GLY A 98 -4.85 -23.90 -11.51
C GLY A 98 -5.03 -22.40 -11.75
N GLU A 99 -6.14 -22.03 -12.38
CA GLU A 99 -6.53 -20.63 -12.58
C GLU A 99 -7.29 -20.12 -11.36
N LEU A 100 -6.92 -18.95 -10.84
CA LEU A 100 -7.70 -18.28 -9.80
C LEU A 100 -9.00 -17.73 -10.41
N PRO A 101 -10.18 -18.06 -9.86
CA PRO A 101 -11.47 -17.58 -10.39
C PRO A 101 -11.81 -16.18 -9.87
N PHE A 102 -10.83 -15.31 -9.69
CA PHE A 102 -10.97 -13.97 -9.13
C PHE A 102 -10.28 -12.95 -10.03
N ASP A 103 -10.85 -11.75 -10.11
CA ASP A 103 -10.32 -10.61 -10.84
C ASP A 103 -9.85 -9.53 -9.83
N PRO A 104 -8.54 -9.24 -9.72
CA PRO A 104 -8.02 -8.28 -8.77
C PRO A 104 -8.51 -6.84 -9.00
N GLU A 105 -9.08 -6.54 -10.17
CA GLU A 105 -9.60 -5.19 -10.46
C GLU A 105 -11.06 -4.99 -10.03
N THR A 106 -11.81 -6.08 -9.77
CA THR A 106 -13.26 -6.00 -9.50
C THR A 106 -13.70 -6.73 -8.25
N ASP A 107 -13.00 -7.79 -7.85
CA ASP A 107 -13.34 -8.54 -6.64
C ASP A 107 -12.85 -7.82 -5.37
N SER A 108 -13.50 -8.12 -4.24
CA SER A 108 -13.22 -7.47 -2.95
C SER A 108 -13.24 -8.43 -1.75
N ASP A 109 -13.70 -9.67 -1.92
CA ASP A 109 -13.84 -10.62 -0.82
C ASP A 109 -12.57 -11.44 -0.59
N SER A 110 -11.69 -10.94 0.27
CA SER A 110 -10.43 -11.59 0.63
C SER A 110 -10.64 -12.95 1.33
N LEU A 111 -11.70 -13.09 2.13
CA LEU A 111 -11.99 -14.38 2.78
C LEU A 111 -12.45 -15.42 1.75
N ALA A 112 -13.22 -15.04 0.74
CA ALA A 112 -13.59 -15.96 -0.33
C ALA A 112 -12.35 -16.46 -1.10
N LEU A 113 -11.33 -15.61 -1.33
CA LEU A 113 -10.05 -16.01 -1.91
C LEU A 113 -9.30 -16.99 -1.00
N MET A 114 -9.17 -16.70 0.29
CA MET A 114 -8.49 -17.56 1.25
C MET A 114 -9.19 -18.90 1.44
N ASP A 115 -10.52 -18.90 1.46
CA ASP A 115 -11.34 -20.11 1.54
C ASP A 115 -11.26 -20.97 0.28
N TRP A 116 -11.19 -20.33 -0.89
CA TRP A 116 -10.96 -21.04 -2.14
C TRP A 116 -9.58 -21.72 -2.16
N LEU A 117 -8.55 -21.05 -1.64
CA LEU A 117 -7.20 -21.64 -1.51
C LEU A 117 -7.19 -22.84 -0.57
N ALA A 118 -7.95 -22.80 0.53
CA ALA A 118 -8.09 -23.94 1.43
C ALA A 118 -8.66 -25.19 0.75
N ASP A 119 -9.54 -25.01 -0.24
CA ASP A 119 -10.16 -26.12 -0.99
C ASP A 119 -9.37 -26.55 -2.23
N ASN A 120 -8.57 -25.66 -2.84
CA ASN A 120 -8.03 -25.87 -4.19
C ASN A 120 -6.51 -25.78 -4.29
N ALA A 121 -5.82 -25.18 -3.31
CA ALA A 121 -4.38 -25.09 -3.36
C ALA A 121 -3.71 -26.41 -2.94
N GLU A 122 -2.73 -26.83 -3.74
CA GLU A 122 -1.88 -27.98 -3.45
C GLU A 122 -0.50 -27.49 -2.98
N SER A 123 0.04 -28.08 -1.92
CA SER A 123 1.38 -27.77 -1.44
C SER A 123 1.90 -28.88 -0.52
N ASP A 124 3.20 -29.10 -0.55
CA ASP A 124 3.91 -29.88 0.46
C ASP A 124 4.37 -29.03 1.65
N TYR A 125 4.24 -27.70 1.57
CA TYR A 125 4.84 -26.75 2.50
C TYR A 125 3.82 -25.93 3.28
N MET A 126 2.76 -25.47 2.63
CA MET A 126 1.79 -24.52 3.18
C MET A 126 0.35 -25.06 3.11
N ALA A 127 -0.49 -24.67 4.05
CA ALA A 127 -1.93 -24.96 4.09
C ALA A 127 -2.70 -23.68 4.46
N PHE A 128 -3.99 -23.69 4.12
CA PHE A 128 -4.95 -22.66 4.49
C PHE A 128 -6.05 -23.28 5.34
N ASP A 129 -6.46 -22.59 6.41
CA ASP A 129 -7.52 -23.04 7.31
C ASP A 129 -8.64 -22.00 7.37
N LYS A 130 -9.81 -22.36 6.83
CA LYS A 130 -11.00 -21.48 6.80
C LYS A 130 -11.42 -20.98 8.18
N THR A 131 -11.05 -21.68 9.23
CA THR A 131 -11.37 -21.29 10.63
C THR A 131 -10.39 -20.30 11.22
N ALA A 132 -9.36 -19.92 10.47
CA ALA A 132 -8.34 -18.94 10.85
C ALA A 132 -8.38 -17.64 9.98
N HIS A 133 -9.48 -17.38 9.29
CA HIS A 133 -9.68 -16.21 8.44
C HIS A 133 -10.84 -15.36 8.96
N TYR A 134 -10.63 -14.04 9.16
CA TYR A 134 -11.60 -13.17 9.82
C TYR A 134 -11.73 -11.80 9.14
N TYR A 135 -12.99 -11.29 9.12
CA TYR A 135 -13.26 -9.86 9.00
C TYR A 135 -13.66 -9.29 10.36
N THR A 136 -13.03 -8.18 10.76
CA THR A 136 -13.32 -7.53 12.05
C THR A 136 -14.70 -6.87 12.10
N THR A 137 -15.32 -6.61 10.93
CA THR A 137 -16.71 -6.15 10.83
C THR A 137 -17.73 -7.27 10.95
N VAL A 138 -17.33 -8.54 10.83
CA VAL A 138 -18.21 -9.72 10.89
C VAL A 138 -18.05 -10.48 12.20
N SER A 139 -16.80 -10.69 12.64
CA SER A 139 -16.48 -11.36 13.89
C SER A 139 -16.11 -10.35 14.95
N SER A 140 -16.59 -10.52 16.17
CA SER A 140 -16.21 -9.65 17.29
C SER A 140 -14.73 -9.85 17.66
N GLU A 141 -14.14 -8.83 18.28
CA GLU A 141 -12.78 -8.88 18.79
C GLU A 141 -12.54 -10.07 19.74
N GLU A 142 -13.51 -10.36 20.62
CA GLU A 142 -13.44 -11.47 21.56
C GLU A 142 -13.44 -12.83 20.83
N GLU A 143 -14.30 -13.01 19.81
CA GLU A 143 -14.36 -14.24 19.01
C GLU A 143 -13.05 -14.46 18.23
N ILE A 144 -12.49 -13.41 17.61
CA ILE A 144 -11.22 -13.49 16.90
C ILE A 144 -10.10 -13.87 17.88
N ARG A 145 -10.05 -13.20 19.02
CA ARG A 145 -9.03 -13.43 20.04
C ARG A 145 -9.07 -14.88 20.57
N GLU A 146 -10.25 -15.36 20.98
CA GLU A 146 -10.41 -16.72 21.53
C GLU A 146 -10.06 -17.79 20.48
N SER A 147 -10.49 -17.59 19.23
CA SER A 147 -10.23 -18.52 18.15
C SER A 147 -8.75 -18.56 17.77
N LEU A 148 -8.09 -17.41 17.57
CA LEU A 148 -6.66 -17.34 17.28
C LEU A 148 -5.82 -17.90 18.43
N GLN A 149 -6.16 -17.59 19.68
CA GLN A 149 -5.50 -18.16 20.86
C GLN A 149 -5.54 -19.69 20.85
N LYS A 150 -6.69 -20.28 20.55
CA LYS A 150 -6.86 -21.74 20.43
C LYS A 150 -6.02 -22.33 19.31
N HIS A 151 -5.98 -21.71 18.13
CA HIS A 151 -5.14 -22.16 17.02
C HIS A 151 -3.64 -22.10 17.39
N ILE A 152 -3.21 -21.06 18.09
CA ILE A 152 -1.82 -20.92 18.57
C ILE A 152 -1.47 -22.02 19.59
N GLU A 153 -2.32 -22.24 20.59
CA GLU A 153 -2.13 -23.27 21.62
C GLU A 153 -2.06 -24.68 21.04
N ASN A 154 -2.81 -24.94 19.97
CA ASN A 154 -2.83 -26.22 19.26
C ASN A 154 -1.71 -26.34 18.20
N HIS A 155 -0.90 -25.30 17.97
CA HIS A 155 0.10 -25.22 16.89
C HIS A 155 -0.49 -25.42 15.48
N GLU A 156 -1.71 -24.93 15.28
CA GLU A 156 -2.44 -25.03 14.01
C GLU A 156 -2.12 -23.90 13.05
N ILE A 157 -1.61 -22.76 13.57
CA ILE A 157 -1.13 -21.62 12.77
C ILE A 157 0.32 -21.25 13.14
N ASP A 158 1.05 -20.67 12.19
CA ASP A 158 2.47 -20.34 12.35
C ASP A 158 2.76 -18.84 12.24
N ALA A 159 1.87 -18.08 11.63
CA ALA A 159 1.93 -16.62 11.53
C ALA A 159 0.53 -16.04 11.29
N ILE A 160 0.37 -14.75 11.54
CA ILE A 160 -0.84 -13.99 11.25
C ILE A 160 -0.48 -12.91 10.22
N LEU A 161 -1.19 -12.86 9.10
CA LEU A 161 -1.18 -11.73 8.16
C LEU A 161 -2.36 -10.81 8.48
N SER A 162 -2.06 -9.59 8.88
CA SER A 162 -3.04 -8.55 9.19
C SER A 162 -3.10 -7.53 8.06
N MET A 163 -4.30 -7.18 7.61
CA MET A 163 -4.53 -6.21 6.56
C MET A 163 -5.17 -4.94 7.12
N GLY A 164 -4.40 -3.84 7.08
CA GLY A 164 -4.85 -2.52 7.52
C GLY A 164 -4.56 -2.15 8.97
N THR A 165 -4.72 -0.88 9.29
CA THR A 165 -4.33 -0.30 10.58
C THR A 165 -5.16 -0.86 11.74
N SER A 166 -6.51 -0.86 11.62
CA SER A 166 -7.39 -1.28 12.73
C SER A 166 -7.24 -2.75 13.15
N PRO A 167 -7.18 -3.73 12.21
CA PRO A 167 -6.90 -5.12 12.59
C PRO A 167 -5.51 -5.28 13.22
N SER A 168 -4.50 -4.56 12.71
CA SER A 168 -3.13 -4.63 13.24
C SER A 168 -3.05 -4.12 14.68
N LEU A 169 -3.70 -2.99 14.99
CA LEU A 169 -3.79 -2.44 16.35
C LEU A 169 -4.54 -3.39 17.30
N MET A 170 -5.62 -4.02 16.84
CA MET A 170 -6.36 -5.00 17.62
C MET A 170 -5.48 -6.22 17.95
N LEU A 171 -4.78 -6.76 16.96
CA LEU A 171 -3.94 -7.95 17.12
C LEU A 171 -2.70 -7.65 17.98
N GLU A 172 -2.11 -6.47 17.87
CA GLU A 172 -1.03 -5.99 18.72
C GLU A 172 -1.44 -6.03 20.20
N GLN A 173 -2.65 -5.52 20.53
CA GLN A 173 -3.18 -5.52 21.89
C GLN A 173 -3.43 -6.94 22.45
N PHE A 174 -3.62 -7.95 21.60
CA PHE A 174 -3.75 -9.34 22.04
C PHE A 174 -2.44 -9.90 22.58
N GLY A 175 -1.29 -9.41 22.11
CA GLY A 175 0.03 -9.78 22.62
C GLY A 175 0.39 -11.26 22.40
N PHE A 176 -0.01 -11.84 21.28
CA PHE A 176 0.29 -13.22 20.94
C PHE A 176 1.80 -13.45 20.73
N ASP A 177 2.33 -14.58 21.21
CA ASP A 177 3.73 -14.97 20.94
C ASP A 177 3.82 -15.78 19.64
N ILE A 178 3.48 -15.13 18.51
CA ILE A 178 3.52 -15.67 17.15
C ILE A 178 3.85 -14.53 16.19
N PRO A 179 4.51 -14.78 15.05
CA PRO A 179 4.72 -13.77 14.03
C PRO A 179 3.44 -13.05 13.60
N LEU A 180 3.44 -11.71 13.69
CA LEU A 180 2.41 -10.82 13.21
C LEU A 180 2.99 -9.99 12.06
N LEU A 181 2.49 -10.24 10.86
CA LEU A 181 2.90 -9.57 9.62
C LEU A 181 1.83 -8.54 9.26
N MET A 182 2.16 -7.27 9.43
CA MET A 182 1.24 -6.14 9.25
C MET A 182 1.40 -5.55 7.85
N TYR A 183 0.39 -5.70 7.01
CA TYR A 183 0.37 -5.24 5.63
C TYR A 183 -0.80 -4.29 5.38
N ALA A 184 -0.72 -3.43 4.38
CA ALA A 184 -1.72 -2.40 4.08
C ALA A 184 -1.98 -1.41 5.23
N VAL A 185 -1.06 -1.25 6.16
CA VAL A 185 -1.11 -0.23 7.22
C VAL A 185 -0.71 1.12 6.63
N SER A 186 -1.50 2.16 6.88
CA SER A 186 -1.25 3.49 6.29
C SER A 186 0.02 4.14 6.80
N ASP A 187 0.25 4.08 8.12
CA ASP A 187 1.45 4.56 8.78
C ASP A 187 1.73 3.70 10.02
N PRO A 188 2.52 2.62 9.89
CA PRO A 188 2.80 1.74 11.03
C PRO A 188 3.63 2.41 12.12
N ILE A 189 4.48 3.38 11.78
CA ILE A 189 5.31 4.13 12.75
C ILE A 189 4.43 5.14 13.49
N GLY A 190 3.71 5.99 12.78
CA GLY A 190 2.86 7.01 13.37
C GLY A 190 1.70 6.43 14.20
N SER A 191 1.18 5.25 13.84
CA SER A 191 0.17 4.53 14.63
C SER A 191 0.73 3.78 15.85
N GLY A 192 2.07 3.73 15.99
CA GLY A 192 2.73 3.09 17.13
C GLY A 192 2.79 1.57 17.07
N LEU A 193 2.55 0.97 15.90
CA LEU A 193 2.64 -0.48 15.69
C LEU A 193 4.09 -0.97 15.64
N ILE A 194 5.00 -0.13 15.16
CA ILE A 194 6.44 -0.37 15.13
C ILE A 194 7.20 0.89 15.56
N GLU A 195 8.45 0.75 16.01
CA GLU A 195 9.27 1.89 16.46
C GLU A 195 9.85 2.69 15.30
N SER A 196 10.30 2.01 14.25
CA SER A 196 10.89 2.63 13.04
C SER A 196 10.86 1.67 11.85
N ALA A 197 11.26 2.14 10.68
CA ALA A 197 11.42 1.29 9.49
C ALA A 197 12.53 0.24 9.64
N ASP A 198 13.53 0.48 10.48
CA ASP A 198 14.66 -0.42 10.74
C ASP A 198 14.46 -1.31 11.98
N ASP A 199 13.45 -1.03 12.81
CA ASP A 199 13.23 -1.69 14.10
C ASP A 199 11.75 -1.73 14.43
N SER A 200 11.15 -2.92 14.45
CA SER A 200 9.74 -3.07 14.82
C SER A 200 9.47 -2.92 16.33
N GLY A 201 10.50 -2.95 17.18
CA GLY A 201 10.36 -2.91 18.63
C GLY A 201 9.82 -4.21 19.24
N ASN A 202 9.55 -5.23 18.43
CA ASN A 202 9.06 -6.52 18.88
C ASN A 202 9.51 -7.66 17.93
N LYS A 203 10.22 -8.65 18.49
CA LYS A 203 10.78 -9.79 17.71
C LYS A 203 9.77 -10.51 16.80
N ASN A 204 8.48 -10.48 17.14
CA ASN A 204 7.42 -11.16 16.40
C ASN A 204 6.73 -10.24 15.39
N TYR A 205 7.08 -8.94 15.31
CA TYR A 205 6.40 -7.99 14.46
C TYR A 205 7.21 -7.66 13.22
N TRP A 206 6.51 -7.57 12.14
CA TRP A 206 6.97 -7.00 10.89
C TRP A 206 5.86 -6.13 10.30
N ALA A 207 6.20 -4.97 9.76
CA ALA A 207 5.24 -4.14 9.05
C ALA A 207 5.83 -3.68 7.71
N HIS A 208 5.00 -3.67 6.66
CA HIS A 208 5.37 -3.00 5.42
C HIS A 208 5.39 -1.49 5.62
N VAL A 209 6.50 -0.87 5.30
CA VAL A 209 6.72 0.58 5.39
C VAL A 209 7.10 1.14 4.02
N ASP A 210 6.48 2.22 3.59
CA ASP A 210 6.98 3.14 2.56
C ASP A 210 7.00 4.55 3.15
N SER A 211 8.07 4.85 3.90
CA SER A 211 8.21 6.08 4.68
C SER A 211 8.19 7.35 3.84
N SER A 212 8.36 7.25 2.53
CA SER A 212 8.42 8.39 1.61
C SER A 212 7.24 8.50 0.65
N ALA A 213 6.27 7.57 0.70
CA ALA A 213 5.19 7.50 -0.26
C ALA A 213 4.40 8.81 -0.37
N TYR A 214 3.92 9.30 0.76
CA TYR A 214 3.08 10.50 0.81
C TYR A 214 3.88 11.79 0.55
N SER A 215 5.11 11.85 1.02
CA SER A 215 5.99 13.00 0.71
C SER A 215 6.31 13.07 -0.79
N ARG A 216 6.60 11.93 -1.44
CA ARG A 216 6.80 11.85 -2.90
C ARG A 216 5.53 12.23 -3.66
N GLN A 217 4.37 11.77 -3.19
CA GLN A 217 3.07 12.10 -3.77
C GLN A 217 2.80 13.60 -3.75
N MET A 218 2.91 14.24 -2.59
CA MET A 218 2.66 15.67 -2.46
C MET A 218 3.67 16.50 -3.25
N GLN A 219 4.95 16.11 -3.26
CA GLN A 219 5.98 16.76 -4.07
C GLN A 219 5.64 16.70 -5.56
N TYR A 220 5.18 15.54 -6.04
CA TYR A 220 4.78 15.39 -7.44
C TYR A 220 3.58 16.25 -7.81
N TYR A 221 2.57 16.35 -6.93
CA TYR A 221 1.42 17.22 -7.16
C TYR A 221 1.82 18.68 -7.20
N TYR A 222 2.70 19.09 -6.29
CA TYR A 222 3.25 20.45 -6.28
C TYR A 222 4.04 20.76 -7.56
N ASP A 223 4.93 19.86 -7.97
CA ASP A 223 5.71 20.03 -9.21
C ASP A 223 4.83 20.08 -10.47
N THR A 224 3.69 19.38 -10.43
CA THR A 224 2.74 19.28 -11.54
C THR A 224 1.88 20.52 -11.67
N PHE A 225 1.28 20.99 -10.58
CA PHE A 225 0.26 22.06 -10.62
C PHE A 225 0.77 23.42 -10.13
N GLY A 226 1.86 23.46 -9.36
CA GLY A 226 2.49 24.70 -8.89
C GLY A 226 1.58 25.51 -7.98
N PHE A 227 0.73 24.88 -7.18
CA PHE A 227 -0.21 25.54 -6.29
C PHE A 227 0.48 26.30 -5.15
N SER A 228 -0.20 27.32 -4.63
CA SER A 228 0.24 28.07 -3.45
C SER A 228 -0.50 27.63 -2.19
N LYS A 229 -1.72 27.12 -2.35
CA LYS A 229 -2.56 26.63 -1.26
C LYS A 229 -3.32 25.38 -1.69
N ILE A 230 -3.03 24.26 -1.04
CA ILE A 230 -3.79 23.03 -1.26
C ILE A 230 -4.80 22.81 -0.14
N GLY A 231 -6.06 22.57 -0.49
CA GLY A 231 -7.12 22.21 0.45
C GLY A 231 -7.08 20.71 0.78
N SER A 232 -7.40 20.38 2.04
CA SER A 232 -7.58 18.99 2.48
C SER A 232 -8.65 18.93 3.56
N VAL A 233 -9.59 17.98 3.45
CA VAL A 233 -10.45 17.58 4.57
C VAL A 233 -10.03 16.19 5.01
N TYR A 234 -9.91 15.94 6.31
CA TYR A 234 -9.42 14.70 6.87
C TYR A 234 -10.12 14.36 8.18
N GLY A 235 -10.27 13.06 8.48
CA GLY A 235 -10.72 12.57 9.77
C GLY A 235 -9.56 12.41 10.74
N ASP A 236 -8.60 11.59 10.39
CA ASP A 236 -7.35 11.37 11.15
C ASP A 236 -6.15 11.89 10.37
N GLU A 237 -5.31 12.72 11.02
CA GLU A 237 -4.16 13.37 10.38
C GLU A 237 -3.11 12.35 9.91
N ILE A 238 -2.90 11.28 10.68
CA ILE A 238 -1.91 10.25 10.37
C ILE A 238 -2.38 9.42 9.18
N VAL A 239 -3.61 8.95 9.22
CA VAL A 239 -4.19 8.15 8.12
C VAL A 239 -4.23 8.94 6.81
N CYS A 240 -4.50 10.24 6.89
CA CYS A 240 -4.53 11.14 5.73
C CYS A 240 -3.17 11.76 5.38
N ALA A 241 -2.07 11.27 5.96
CA ALA A 241 -0.70 11.71 5.68
C ALA A 241 -0.44 13.22 5.83
N ILE A 242 -1.21 13.90 6.66
CA ILE A 242 -1.06 15.35 6.87
C ILE A 242 0.33 15.73 7.40
N PRO A 243 0.98 14.97 8.30
CA PRO A 243 2.33 15.25 8.74
C PRO A 243 3.35 15.27 7.57
N ASP A 244 3.29 14.27 6.68
CA ASP A 244 4.16 14.18 5.49
C ASP A 244 3.93 15.34 4.53
N TYR A 245 2.67 15.66 4.26
CA TYR A 245 2.31 16.78 3.39
C TYR A 245 2.76 18.11 3.97
N THR A 246 2.70 18.27 5.31
CA THR A 246 3.16 19.48 6.00
C THR A 246 4.66 19.68 5.84
N SER A 247 5.46 18.61 5.95
CA SER A 247 6.90 18.66 5.70
C SER A 247 7.22 19.15 4.29
N VAL A 248 6.54 18.60 3.28
CA VAL A 248 6.70 19.02 1.87
C VAL A 248 6.27 20.48 1.67
N ALA A 249 5.20 20.91 2.35
CA ALA A 249 4.71 22.28 2.28
C ALA A 249 5.73 23.29 2.84
N GLU A 250 6.36 22.96 3.97
CA GLU A 250 7.41 23.79 4.57
C GLU A 250 8.64 23.91 3.65
N GLU A 251 9.06 22.80 3.03
CA GLU A 251 10.21 22.78 2.12
C GLU A 251 9.98 23.59 0.84
N ASN A 252 8.76 23.59 0.31
CA ASN A 252 8.41 24.21 -0.96
C ASN A 252 7.73 25.58 -0.83
N GLY A 253 7.30 25.95 0.38
CA GLY A 253 6.72 27.26 0.69
C GLY A 253 5.26 27.44 0.25
N PHE A 254 4.49 26.37 0.18
CA PHE A 254 3.03 26.42 0.00
C PHE A 254 2.29 26.20 1.34
N THR A 255 0.98 26.38 1.36
CA THR A 255 0.16 26.23 2.56
C THR A 255 -0.88 25.11 2.38
N ILE A 256 -1.05 24.28 3.42
CA ILE A 256 -2.17 23.34 3.50
C ILE A 256 -3.32 24.02 4.25
N VAL A 257 -4.48 24.09 3.62
CA VAL A 257 -5.74 24.57 4.23
C VAL A 257 -6.51 23.32 4.67
N GLY A 258 -6.28 22.90 5.90
CA GLY A 258 -6.82 21.67 6.47
C GLY A 258 -8.11 21.89 7.28
N TYR A 259 -9.10 20.99 7.12
CA TYR A 259 -10.29 20.92 7.96
C TYR A 259 -10.46 19.50 8.49
N LYS A 260 -10.48 19.34 9.81
CA LYS A 260 -10.82 18.07 10.44
C LYS A 260 -12.35 17.89 10.44
N LEU A 261 -12.82 16.75 9.93
CA LEU A 261 -14.22 16.39 9.87
C LEU A 261 -14.38 14.88 10.08
N GLU A 262 -14.80 14.49 11.28
CA GLU A 262 -15.02 13.10 11.64
C GLU A 262 -16.42 12.67 11.25
N ARG A 263 -16.56 11.66 10.40
CA ARG A 263 -17.85 11.17 9.89
C ARG A 263 -18.72 10.58 11.02
N GLU A 264 -18.10 9.91 11.96
CA GLU A 264 -18.73 9.26 13.11
C GLU A 264 -19.37 10.26 14.08
N ALA A 265 -19.01 11.54 13.99
CA ALA A 265 -19.64 12.61 14.77
C ALA A 265 -21.05 12.96 14.29
N PHE A 266 -21.49 12.44 13.13
CA PHE A 266 -22.76 12.71 12.50
C PHE A 266 -23.66 11.47 12.54
N ALA A 267 -24.90 11.65 13.01
CA ALA A 267 -25.90 10.58 13.01
C ALA A 267 -26.58 10.39 11.64
N ASP A 268 -26.49 11.39 10.77
CA ASP A 268 -27.13 11.47 9.47
C ASP A 268 -26.07 11.75 8.38
N GLU A 269 -26.00 10.90 7.38
CA GLU A 269 -25.06 11.02 6.28
C GLU A 269 -25.30 12.26 5.42
N ASP A 270 -26.56 12.67 5.24
CA ASP A 270 -26.91 13.91 4.52
C ASP A 270 -26.40 15.15 5.27
N GLU A 271 -26.47 15.16 6.60
CA GLU A 271 -25.92 16.24 7.42
C GLU A 271 -24.39 16.32 7.28
N TYR A 272 -23.71 15.17 7.28
CA TYR A 272 -22.28 15.08 7.06
C TYR A 272 -21.88 15.65 5.69
N TYR A 273 -22.50 15.20 4.60
CA TYR A 273 -22.18 15.68 3.26
C TYR A 273 -22.54 17.15 3.04
N ASN A 274 -23.63 17.64 3.65
CA ASN A 274 -23.94 19.07 3.63
C ASN A 274 -22.86 19.89 4.34
N ARG A 275 -22.30 19.37 5.44
CA ARG A 275 -21.20 20.03 6.14
C ARG A 275 -19.94 20.05 5.28
N LEU A 276 -19.60 18.93 4.67
CA LEU A 276 -18.46 18.78 3.77
C LEU A 276 -18.56 19.72 2.56
N GLU A 277 -19.74 19.79 1.92
CA GLU A 277 -20.01 20.71 0.81
C GLU A 277 -19.78 22.17 1.21
N ASN A 278 -20.26 22.56 2.40
CA ASN A 278 -20.04 23.91 2.91
C ASN A 278 -18.55 24.23 3.14
N ILE A 279 -17.76 23.25 3.62
CA ILE A 279 -16.31 23.41 3.76
C ILE A 279 -15.66 23.59 2.39
N TYR A 280 -16.01 22.78 1.38
CA TYR A 280 -15.48 22.91 0.02
C TYR A 280 -15.77 24.27 -0.60
N ARG A 281 -17.02 24.74 -0.48
CA ARG A 281 -17.41 26.08 -0.97
C ARG A 281 -16.64 27.20 -0.24
N ARG A 282 -16.35 27.03 1.04
CA ARG A 282 -15.54 27.96 1.83
C ARG A 282 -14.08 27.95 1.34
N MET A 283 -13.48 26.78 1.17
CA MET A 283 -12.12 26.64 0.65
C MET A 283 -11.93 27.41 -0.66
N VAL A 284 -12.90 27.26 -1.59
CA VAL A 284 -12.85 27.95 -2.89
C VAL A 284 -13.07 29.45 -2.76
N ARG A 285 -14.04 29.89 -1.96
CA ARG A 285 -14.49 31.31 -1.96
C ARG A 285 -13.77 32.20 -0.99
N GLU A 286 -13.38 31.66 0.19
CA GLU A 286 -12.86 32.45 1.31
C GLU A 286 -11.37 32.15 1.54
N ASP A 287 -10.99 30.88 1.57
CA ASP A 287 -9.63 30.48 1.91
C ASP A 287 -8.68 30.59 0.69
N GLY A 288 -9.24 30.56 -0.53
CA GLY A 288 -8.51 30.78 -1.78
C GLY A 288 -7.53 29.66 -2.09
N VAL A 289 -8.00 28.39 -1.92
CA VAL A 289 -7.24 27.21 -2.37
C VAL A 289 -7.15 27.18 -3.89
N ASP A 290 -6.04 26.73 -4.43
CA ASP A 290 -5.76 26.58 -5.86
C ASP A 290 -5.43 25.13 -6.26
N ALA A 291 -5.50 24.19 -5.30
CA ALA A 291 -5.57 22.75 -5.50
C ALA A 291 -6.34 22.08 -4.34
N TYR A 292 -6.81 20.86 -4.53
CA TYR A 292 -7.45 20.06 -3.48
C TYR A 292 -6.96 18.61 -3.52
N ILE A 293 -6.62 18.03 -2.35
CA ILE A 293 -6.34 16.60 -2.22
C ILE A 293 -7.53 15.89 -1.57
N LEU A 294 -8.03 14.87 -2.26
CA LEU A 294 -9.16 14.06 -1.84
C LEU A 294 -8.68 12.88 -1.01
N ASN A 295 -9.12 12.81 0.24
CA ASN A 295 -8.89 11.67 1.13
C ASN A 295 -10.09 10.74 1.10
N THR A 296 -9.86 9.45 0.92
CA THR A 296 -10.92 8.45 0.70
C THR A 296 -11.72 8.11 1.94
N ASP A 297 -11.14 8.27 3.13
CA ASP A 297 -11.81 8.10 4.43
C ASP A 297 -12.90 9.16 4.67
N VAL A 298 -12.75 10.34 4.05
CA VAL A 298 -13.74 11.42 4.12
C VAL A 298 -14.93 11.17 3.19
N ILE A 299 -14.68 10.63 1.99
CA ILE A 299 -15.75 10.31 1.02
C ILE A 299 -15.53 8.91 0.46
N PRO A 300 -16.03 7.86 1.10
CA PRO A 300 -15.86 6.48 0.61
C PRO A 300 -16.66 6.17 -0.68
N SER A 301 -17.72 6.95 -0.98
CA SER A 301 -18.47 6.81 -2.24
C SER A 301 -17.80 7.60 -3.37
N VAL A 302 -17.38 6.89 -4.42
CA VAL A 302 -16.80 7.49 -5.64
C VAL A 302 -17.81 8.41 -6.34
N GLU A 303 -19.09 8.02 -6.38
CA GLU A 303 -20.17 8.81 -7.01
C GLU A 303 -20.38 10.12 -6.24
N LYS A 304 -20.36 10.06 -4.91
CA LYS A 304 -20.50 11.26 -4.08
C LYS A 304 -19.29 12.17 -4.18
N ALA A 305 -18.10 11.60 -4.25
CA ALA A 305 -16.87 12.35 -4.52
C ALA A 305 -16.96 13.06 -5.87
N ALA A 306 -17.39 12.38 -6.94
CA ALA A 306 -17.57 12.95 -8.28
C ALA A 306 -18.54 14.14 -8.28
N GLU A 307 -19.62 14.05 -7.50
CA GLU A 307 -20.59 15.16 -7.34
C GLU A 307 -19.93 16.39 -6.68
N LEU A 308 -19.23 16.18 -5.58
CA LEU A 308 -18.65 17.25 -4.77
C LEU A 308 -17.41 17.88 -5.40
N MET A 309 -16.61 17.14 -6.16
CA MET A 309 -15.43 17.66 -6.87
C MET A 309 -15.77 18.77 -7.88
N LYS A 310 -16.99 18.79 -8.43
CA LYS A 310 -17.45 19.84 -9.33
C LYS A 310 -17.34 21.24 -8.73
N ILE A 311 -17.40 21.38 -7.40
CA ILE A 311 -17.23 22.66 -6.70
C ILE A 311 -15.85 23.27 -7.00
N PHE A 312 -14.83 22.43 -7.13
CA PHE A 312 -13.46 22.84 -7.44
C PHE A 312 -13.29 23.07 -8.95
N TYR A 313 -13.85 22.20 -9.78
CA TYR A 313 -13.72 22.31 -11.25
C TYR A 313 -14.43 23.54 -11.81
N ASP A 314 -15.58 23.93 -11.25
CA ASP A 314 -16.26 25.21 -11.60
C ASP A 314 -15.36 26.44 -11.36
N ALA A 315 -14.31 26.28 -10.54
CA ALA A 315 -13.31 27.32 -10.26
C ALA A 315 -11.94 27.04 -10.92
N ASN A 316 -11.85 26.05 -11.81
CA ASN A 316 -10.61 25.57 -12.44
C ASN A 316 -9.53 25.11 -11.43
N ILE A 317 -9.94 24.54 -10.30
CA ILE A 317 -9.05 24.05 -9.26
C ILE A 317 -8.88 22.54 -9.45
N PRO A 318 -7.64 22.03 -9.63
CA PRO A 318 -7.39 20.60 -9.75
C PRO A 318 -7.69 19.87 -8.44
N VAL A 319 -8.34 18.70 -8.56
CA VAL A 319 -8.52 17.74 -7.47
C VAL A 319 -7.64 16.53 -7.75
N VAL A 320 -6.75 16.20 -6.82
CA VAL A 320 -5.92 15.00 -6.87
C VAL A 320 -6.38 14.00 -5.82
N ALA A 321 -6.27 12.70 -6.09
CA ALA A 321 -6.65 11.68 -5.12
C ALA A 321 -5.44 11.21 -4.32
N GLN A 322 -5.62 11.02 -3.02
CA GLN A 322 -4.58 10.45 -2.16
C GLN A 322 -4.33 8.98 -2.53
N VAL A 323 -5.38 8.18 -2.59
CA VAL A 323 -5.35 6.76 -2.95
C VAL A 323 -6.57 6.40 -3.79
N GLY A 324 -6.50 5.25 -4.48
CA GLY A 324 -7.63 4.67 -5.20
C GLY A 324 -7.81 5.19 -6.63
N SER A 325 -7.37 4.42 -7.63
CA SER A 325 -7.56 4.75 -9.05
C SER A 325 -9.04 4.89 -9.44
N ALA A 326 -9.96 4.31 -8.66
CA ALA A 326 -11.39 4.48 -8.82
C ALA A 326 -11.84 5.95 -8.70
N TYR A 327 -11.23 6.73 -7.82
CA TYR A 327 -11.51 8.16 -7.68
C TYR A 327 -11.05 8.99 -8.88
N VAL A 328 -9.97 8.58 -9.54
CA VAL A 328 -9.54 9.20 -10.81
C VAL A 328 -10.52 8.87 -11.91
N LYS A 329 -11.02 7.63 -11.98
CA LYS A 329 -12.11 7.24 -12.89
C LYS A 329 -13.41 7.99 -12.55
N GLY A 330 -13.67 8.23 -11.27
CA GLY A 330 -14.83 8.98 -10.77
C GLY A 330 -14.70 10.50 -10.93
N GLY A 331 -13.56 11.03 -11.41
CA GLY A 331 -13.41 12.44 -11.73
C GLY A 331 -12.29 13.20 -11.01
N ALA A 332 -11.42 12.58 -10.22
CA ALA A 332 -10.18 13.23 -9.80
C ALA A 332 -9.23 13.40 -11.01
N ALA A 333 -8.43 14.46 -11.03
CA ALA A 333 -7.54 14.75 -12.15
C ALA A 333 -6.42 13.72 -12.28
N MET A 334 -5.85 13.31 -11.17
CA MET A 334 -4.79 12.29 -11.13
C MET A 334 -4.62 11.68 -9.75
N MET A 335 -3.92 10.55 -9.75
CA MET A 335 -3.30 9.93 -8.59
C MET A 335 -1.89 9.48 -8.96
N ILE A 336 -0.94 9.67 -8.07
CA ILE A 336 0.40 9.13 -8.20
C ILE A 336 0.88 8.61 -6.86
N VAL A 337 1.71 7.57 -6.93
CA VAL A 337 2.18 6.82 -5.78
C VAL A 337 0.99 6.22 -5.04
N ASP A 338 0.67 5.00 -5.39
CA ASP A 338 -0.21 4.19 -4.56
C ASP A 338 0.66 3.53 -3.50
N PRO A 339 0.58 3.95 -2.20
CA PRO A 339 1.29 3.24 -1.14
C PRO A 339 0.83 1.78 -1.02
N ARG A 340 -0.25 1.43 -1.73
CA ARG A 340 -0.77 0.08 -1.89
C ARG A 340 -0.41 -0.51 -3.26
N ASP A 341 0.82 -0.27 -3.75
CA ASP A 341 1.36 -0.93 -4.95
C ASP A 341 1.33 -2.46 -4.78
N ALA A 342 0.19 -3.03 -5.06
CA ALA A 342 -0.05 -4.45 -4.85
C ALA A 342 0.86 -5.34 -5.72
N VAL A 343 1.14 -4.89 -6.95
CA VAL A 343 1.96 -5.66 -7.91
C VAL A 343 3.42 -5.69 -7.46
N GLY A 344 3.95 -4.55 -7.02
CA GLY A 344 5.34 -4.45 -6.57
C GLY A 344 5.55 -5.03 -5.18
N THR A 345 4.62 -4.79 -4.24
CA THR A 345 4.74 -5.28 -2.86
C THR A 345 4.38 -6.75 -2.70
N GLY A 346 3.57 -7.34 -3.59
CA GLY A 346 3.20 -8.76 -3.52
C GLY A 346 4.40 -9.70 -3.40
N PRO A 347 5.41 -9.65 -4.30
CA PRO A 347 6.64 -10.44 -4.20
C PRO A 347 7.45 -10.14 -2.92
N PHE A 348 7.47 -8.89 -2.47
CA PHE A 348 8.15 -8.51 -1.24
C PHE A 348 7.51 -9.17 -0.02
N VAL A 349 6.18 -9.09 0.12
CA VAL A 349 5.44 -9.69 1.24
C VAL A 349 5.47 -11.22 1.18
N SER A 350 5.37 -11.82 -0.02
CA SER A 350 5.56 -13.26 -0.22
C SER A 350 6.92 -13.73 0.32
N ASN A 351 7.99 -12.98 0.00
CA ASN A 351 9.33 -13.27 0.51
C ASN A 351 9.42 -13.15 2.04
N ILE A 352 8.74 -12.18 2.66
CA ILE A 352 8.66 -12.04 4.12
C ILE A 352 7.98 -13.25 4.74
N ILE A 353 6.79 -13.64 4.24
CA ILE A 353 6.06 -14.83 4.70
C ILE A 353 6.95 -16.08 4.60
N GLY A 354 7.58 -16.28 3.44
CA GLY A 354 8.48 -17.41 3.22
C GLY A 354 9.71 -17.40 4.13
N SER A 355 10.29 -16.21 4.40
CA SER A 355 11.43 -16.07 5.30
C SER A 355 11.06 -16.39 6.75
N VAL A 356 9.90 -15.96 7.21
CA VAL A 356 9.36 -16.30 8.54
C VAL A 356 9.13 -17.80 8.65
N PHE A 357 8.53 -18.44 7.67
CA PHE A 357 8.34 -19.90 7.65
C PHE A 357 9.68 -20.65 7.59
N ASN A 358 10.71 -20.08 7.00
CA ASN A 358 12.07 -20.60 7.00
C ASN A 358 12.83 -20.33 8.32
N GLY A 359 12.19 -19.70 9.30
CA GLY A 359 12.72 -19.50 10.66
C GLY A 359 13.41 -18.15 10.88
N SER A 360 13.26 -17.19 9.99
CA SER A 360 13.71 -15.81 10.21
C SER A 360 12.85 -15.16 11.30
N VAL A 361 13.48 -14.32 12.12
CA VAL A 361 12.77 -13.49 13.10
C VAL A 361 12.16 -12.30 12.37
N PRO A 362 10.85 -11.99 12.52
CA PRO A 362 10.21 -10.87 11.83
C PRO A 362 10.92 -9.53 11.99
N GLU A 363 11.38 -9.19 13.20
CA GLU A 363 12.13 -7.96 13.52
C GLU A 363 13.42 -7.78 12.70
N ASP A 364 14.08 -8.88 12.32
CA ASP A 364 15.32 -8.86 11.54
C ASP A 364 15.09 -8.70 10.01
N LEU A 365 13.83 -8.69 9.57
CA LEU A 365 13.49 -8.61 8.14
C LEU A 365 13.32 -7.16 7.69
N GLU A 366 13.68 -6.92 6.43
CA GLU A 366 13.49 -5.62 5.78
C GLU A 366 12.00 -5.22 5.83
N GLN A 367 11.70 -4.04 6.36
CA GLN A 367 10.35 -3.51 6.46
C GLN A 367 10.06 -2.47 5.37
N GLU A 368 11.09 -1.77 4.91
CA GLU A 368 10.93 -0.70 3.95
C GLU A 368 10.91 -1.23 2.52
N TYR A 369 9.84 -0.92 1.82
CA TYR A 369 9.71 -1.12 0.38
C TYR A 369 9.19 0.16 -0.25
N VAL A 370 10.04 0.79 -1.04
CA VAL A 370 9.69 2.01 -1.76
C VAL A 370 8.91 1.64 -3.02
N SER A 371 7.61 1.90 -2.99
CA SER A 371 6.71 1.62 -4.10
C SER A 371 7.09 2.39 -5.36
N SER A 372 6.99 1.73 -6.50
CA SER A 372 7.15 2.41 -7.79
C SER A 372 6.04 3.44 -8.00
N PRO A 373 6.33 4.60 -8.59
CA PRO A 373 5.28 5.56 -8.90
C PRO A 373 4.29 4.97 -9.91
N PHE A 374 3.03 4.90 -9.52
CA PHE A 374 1.91 4.48 -10.36
C PHE A 374 1.06 5.70 -10.69
N LEU A 375 1.21 6.24 -11.90
CA LEU A 375 0.50 7.44 -12.32
C LEU A 375 -0.79 7.07 -13.06
N THR A 376 -1.93 7.46 -12.50
CA THR A 376 -3.23 7.45 -13.18
C THR A 376 -3.65 8.88 -13.48
N LEU A 377 -4.04 9.16 -14.72
CA LEU A 377 -4.42 10.49 -15.19
C LEU A 377 -5.80 10.45 -15.86
N ASN A 378 -6.65 11.42 -15.53
CA ASN A 378 -7.94 11.65 -16.20
C ASN A 378 -7.82 12.81 -17.18
N LEU A 379 -7.83 12.51 -18.49
CA LEU A 379 -7.68 13.52 -19.53
C LEU A 379 -8.91 14.41 -19.69
N ASP A 380 -10.11 13.89 -19.38
CA ASP A 380 -11.34 14.70 -19.48
C ASP A 380 -11.33 15.80 -18.43
N VAL A 381 -10.92 15.46 -17.20
CA VAL A 381 -10.75 16.45 -16.13
C VAL A 381 -9.60 17.40 -16.41
N ALA A 382 -8.48 16.89 -16.94
CA ALA A 382 -7.35 17.74 -17.32
C ALA A 382 -7.78 18.81 -18.33
N ASP A 383 -8.58 18.43 -19.34
CA ASP A 383 -9.12 19.39 -20.33
C ASP A 383 -10.11 20.37 -19.69
N GLU A 384 -11.00 19.89 -18.80
CA GLU A 384 -11.98 20.70 -18.08
C GLU A 384 -11.33 21.83 -17.26
N ILE A 385 -10.24 21.52 -16.53
CA ILE A 385 -9.49 22.51 -15.73
C ILE A 385 -8.42 23.26 -16.54
N GLY A 386 -8.32 23.00 -17.86
CA GLY A 386 -7.34 23.63 -18.75
C GLY A 386 -5.90 23.17 -18.56
N TYR A 387 -5.68 22.06 -17.85
CA TYR A 387 -4.37 21.46 -17.68
C TYR A 387 -3.95 20.65 -18.91
N LYS A 388 -2.74 20.86 -19.40
CA LYS A 388 -2.19 20.13 -20.55
C LYS A 388 -1.01 19.27 -20.11
N PRO A 389 -1.23 17.95 -19.95
CA PRO A 389 -0.17 17.02 -19.60
C PRO A 389 0.99 17.07 -20.60
N SER A 390 2.22 16.99 -20.14
CA SER A 390 3.38 16.87 -21.02
C SER A 390 3.42 15.48 -21.67
N PHE A 391 4.16 15.38 -22.77
CA PHE A 391 4.35 14.09 -23.44
C PHE A 391 5.06 13.08 -22.54
N GLU A 392 6.02 13.55 -21.75
CA GLU A 392 6.74 12.73 -20.75
C GLU A 392 5.79 12.18 -19.68
N MET A 393 4.85 13.01 -19.20
CA MET A 393 3.82 12.56 -18.25
C MET A 393 2.90 11.51 -18.88
N LEU A 394 2.44 11.71 -20.11
CA LEU A 394 1.58 10.75 -20.81
C LEU A 394 2.26 9.39 -21.01
N ILE A 395 3.56 9.36 -21.27
CA ILE A 395 4.34 8.11 -21.38
C ILE A 395 4.52 7.46 -20.00
N ALA A 396 4.64 8.27 -18.94
CA ALA A 396 4.83 7.78 -17.58
C ALA A 396 3.52 7.28 -16.91
N CYS A 397 2.35 7.52 -17.54
CA CYS A 397 1.09 7.03 -17.03
C CYS A 397 0.97 5.51 -17.23
N GLU A 398 0.71 4.80 -16.14
CA GLU A 398 0.28 3.41 -16.18
C GLU A 398 -1.19 3.29 -16.64
N LYS A 399 -2.00 4.30 -16.29
CA LYS A 399 -3.41 4.33 -16.66
C LYS A 399 -3.83 5.72 -17.09
N ILE A 400 -4.45 5.80 -18.28
CA ILE A 400 -5.06 7.01 -18.79
C ILE A 400 -6.57 6.79 -18.92
N ILE A 401 -7.34 7.68 -18.30
CA ILE A 401 -8.80 7.69 -18.35
C ILE A 401 -9.22 8.81 -19.28
N CYS A 402 -10.05 8.48 -20.27
CA CYS A 402 -10.69 9.45 -21.17
C CYS A 402 -12.05 8.89 -21.63
N SER A 403 -13.03 9.79 -21.86
CA SER A 403 -14.26 9.43 -22.57
C SER A 403 -13.96 9.14 -24.05
N GLU A 404 -14.71 8.21 -24.64
CA GLU A 404 -14.63 7.87 -26.06
C GLU A 404 -15.11 9.01 -26.98
#